data_8bccf5e4df63fd52400afebec85b4aad
#
_entry.id   8bccf5e4df63fd52400afebec85b4aad
#
_cell.length_a   1.000
_cell.length_b   1.000
_cell.length_c   1.000
_cell.angle_alpha   90.00
_cell.angle_beta   90.00
_cell.angle_gamma   90.00
#
_symmetry.space_group_name_H-M   'P 1'
#
loop_
_entity.id
_entity.type
_entity.pdbx_description
1 polymer ?
#
loop_
_entity_poly.entity_id
_entity_poly.type
_entity_poly.pdbx_seq_one_letter_code
_entity_poly.pdbx_strand_id
1 'polypeptide(L)'
;MLENFRIAKFLMQERQGIMIMKFYGRETERKKLNSMFQTDGQMISLIYGRRRIGKSELIRQVLKETELKSIYYECKQTTEQNNVDSLSELVGETFDFPKPAFADMESLLRFLFRTSEKKPLILVLDEYPYLRENAKGLDSVLQSVIDEYRDRSNMKLIICGSYVDTMKELLAKQNPLYGRIDLTLNLKPMDYYESALFYPAFSDEDKVRIYSVFGGIPYYNRLIDGKKSVRENIIELIASPGARLENEVSMYLSSEISKITNANEVFEALAKGFSRYKDILDQSHVSSGPAIVDVLDKLIRMDVVDKITPINDENNRKKSGYFISDNLSLFYYKYIFRNSSRMNIMDSDIFYDRYIAEDFETKYVPKVFEDVCRQYLIRRNRKGLMDEIFEKIGKYYYDDPVAKKNGEFDIVTQDDKGYIFYEAKFRKEPVTEQMIQEEICQVEQTGLECYKYGFFSRSGFACEGADNCKLIELRELYK
;
A
#
# COMPACT_ATOMS: atom_id res chain seq x y z
N MET A 1 -28.16 25.43 -9.54
CA MET A 1 -27.42 26.67 -9.23
C MET A 1 -26.09 26.39 -8.55
N LEU A 2 -26.00 25.52 -7.57
CA LEU A 2 -24.76 25.12 -6.85
C LEU A 2 -23.72 24.41 -7.75
N GLU A 3 -24.18 23.58 -8.66
CA GLU A 3 -23.30 22.84 -9.60
C GLU A 3 -22.63 23.79 -10.61
N ASN A 4 -23.37 24.78 -11.12
CA ASN A 4 -22.81 25.82 -12.01
C ASN A 4 -21.82 26.74 -11.28
N PHE A 5 -21.98 26.96 -9.97
CA PHE A 5 -21.03 27.74 -9.17
C PHE A 5 -19.73 26.96 -8.90
N ARG A 6 -19.83 25.62 -8.70
CA ARG A 6 -18.68 24.72 -8.58
C ARG A 6 -17.88 24.63 -9.88
N ILE A 7 -18.58 24.51 -11.02
CA ILE A 7 -17.96 24.49 -12.35
C ILE A 7 -17.29 25.84 -12.67
N ALA A 8 -17.90 26.95 -12.33
CA ALA A 8 -17.33 28.28 -12.53
C ALA A 8 -16.10 28.53 -11.66
N LYS A 9 -16.11 28.08 -10.40
CA LYS A 9 -14.95 28.15 -9.48
C LYS A 9 -13.80 27.25 -9.96
N PHE A 10 -14.12 26.07 -10.49
CA PHE A 10 -13.16 25.15 -11.11
C PHE A 10 -12.50 25.78 -12.33
N LEU A 11 -13.28 26.35 -13.25
CA LEU A 11 -12.78 27.01 -14.47
C LEU A 11 -11.98 28.31 -14.17
N MET A 12 -12.32 29.04 -13.10
CA MET A 12 -11.52 30.20 -12.65
C MET A 12 -10.17 29.78 -12.07
N GLN A 13 -10.10 28.66 -11.34
CA GLN A 13 -8.83 28.16 -10.79
C GLN A 13 -7.90 27.59 -11.87
N GLU A 14 -8.44 26.95 -12.91
CA GLU A 14 -7.65 26.56 -14.10
C GLU A 14 -7.06 27.76 -14.85
N ARG A 15 -7.81 28.87 -14.94
CA ARG A 15 -7.31 30.11 -15.57
C ARG A 15 -6.19 30.81 -14.80
N GLN A 16 -6.03 30.50 -13.51
CA GLN A 16 -4.96 31.05 -12.67
C GLN A 16 -3.68 30.19 -12.63
N GLY A 17 -3.59 29.12 -13.46
CA GLY A 17 -2.41 28.24 -13.52
C GLY A 17 -2.19 27.43 -12.24
N ILE A 18 -3.15 27.39 -11.33
CA ILE A 18 -3.14 26.50 -10.17
C ILE A 18 -3.50 25.11 -10.69
N MET A 19 -2.49 24.28 -10.87
CA MET A 19 -2.68 22.88 -11.23
C MET A 19 -3.48 22.20 -10.10
N ILE A 20 -4.80 22.06 -10.27
CA ILE A 20 -5.62 21.31 -9.32
C ILE A 20 -5.16 19.87 -9.41
N MET A 21 -4.43 19.44 -8.40
CA MET A 21 -3.93 18.06 -8.34
C MET A 21 -5.14 17.12 -8.31
N LYS A 22 -5.32 16.36 -9.40
CA LYS A 22 -6.38 15.35 -9.48
C LYS A 22 -6.12 14.26 -8.45
N PHE A 23 -7.16 13.94 -7.65
CA PHE A 23 -7.14 12.83 -6.71
C PHE A 23 -7.56 11.56 -7.44
N TYR A 24 -6.80 10.48 -7.27
CA TYR A 24 -7.05 9.19 -7.92
C TYR A 24 -7.31 8.09 -6.90
N GLY A 25 -8.23 7.17 -7.23
CA GLY A 25 -8.52 5.97 -6.44
C GLY A 25 -9.12 6.23 -5.06
N ARG A 26 -8.94 5.28 -4.16
CA ARG A 26 -9.40 5.34 -2.76
C ARG A 26 -10.91 5.51 -2.58
N GLU A 27 -11.70 5.01 -3.54
CA GLU A 27 -13.16 5.18 -3.50
C GLU A 27 -13.80 4.57 -2.26
N THR A 28 -13.30 3.42 -1.81
CA THR A 28 -13.81 2.72 -0.62
C THR A 28 -13.54 3.51 0.64
N GLU A 29 -12.32 4.00 0.80
CA GLU A 29 -11.92 4.80 1.96
C GLU A 29 -12.66 6.14 1.99
N ARG A 30 -12.78 6.80 0.83
CA ARG A 30 -13.57 8.04 0.70
C ARG A 30 -15.04 7.84 1.08
N LYS A 31 -15.68 6.77 0.59
CA LYS A 31 -17.08 6.44 0.95
C LYS A 31 -17.24 6.24 2.45
N LYS A 32 -16.32 5.52 3.10
CA LYS A 32 -16.36 5.29 4.54
C LYS A 32 -16.22 6.59 5.35
N LEU A 33 -15.29 7.47 4.97
CA LEU A 33 -15.12 8.77 5.65
C LEU A 33 -16.31 9.70 5.42
N ASN A 34 -16.84 9.78 4.21
CA ASN A 34 -18.04 10.57 3.91
C ASN A 34 -19.26 10.05 4.67
N SER A 35 -19.43 8.72 4.79
CA SER A 35 -20.50 8.13 5.61
C SER A 35 -20.33 8.50 7.09
N MET A 36 -19.11 8.46 7.62
CA MET A 36 -18.82 8.88 8.98
C MET A 36 -19.22 10.36 9.23
N PHE A 37 -18.99 11.25 8.27
CA PHE A 37 -19.38 12.66 8.41
C PHE A 37 -20.90 12.88 8.44
N GLN A 38 -21.66 11.97 7.84
CA GLN A 38 -23.12 12.03 7.78
C GLN A 38 -23.81 11.33 8.98
N THR A 39 -23.06 10.54 9.76
CA THR A 39 -23.60 9.85 10.94
C THR A 39 -23.89 10.86 12.05
N ASP A 40 -25.02 10.73 12.74
CA ASP A 40 -25.32 11.55 13.92
C ASP A 40 -24.43 11.17 15.10
N GLY A 41 -24.17 12.14 15.97
CA GLY A 41 -23.36 11.96 17.16
C GLY A 41 -21.85 11.98 16.91
N GLN A 42 -21.13 11.59 17.93
CA GLN A 42 -19.67 11.57 17.95
C GLN A 42 -19.14 10.36 17.16
N MET A 43 -18.09 10.58 16.36
CA MET A 43 -17.39 9.53 15.61
C MET A 43 -15.90 9.76 15.67
N ILE A 44 -15.15 8.72 16.04
CA ILE A 44 -13.68 8.75 16.13
C ILE A 44 -13.10 7.84 15.08
N SER A 45 -12.22 8.35 14.23
CA SER A 45 -11.53 7.55 13.24
C SER A 45 -10.02 7.56 13.41
N LEU A 46 -9.40 6.43 13.10
CA LEU A 46 -7.96 6.21 13.07
C LEU A 46 -7.52 5.91 11.64
N ILE A 47 -6.68 6.78 11.06
CA ILE A 47 -6.14 6.60 9.72
C ILE A 47 -4.63 6.43 9.82
N TYR A 48 -4.11 5.30 9.37
CA TYR A 48 -2.68 5.07 9.38
C TYR A 48 -2.20 4.30 8.15
N GLY A 49 -0.91 4.28 7.95
CA GLY A 49 -0.22 3.64 6.84
C GLY A 49 1.11 4.34 6.61
N ARG A 50 1.99 3.73 5.83
CA ARG A 50 3.35 4.22 5.63
C ARG A 50 3.40 5.66 5.08
N ARG A 51 4.56 6.30 5.19
CA ARG A 51 4.81 7.62 4.58
C ARG A 51 4.50 7.59 3.09
N ARG A 52 4.01 8.72 2.55
CA ARG A 52 3.73 8.92 1.11
C ARG A 52 2.58 8.07 0.53
N ILE A 53 1.85 7.33 1.37
CA ILE A 53 0.70 6.51 0.98
C ILE A 53 -0.56 7.33 0.63
N GLY A 54 -0.54 8.65 0.88
CA GLY A 54 -1.63 9.57 0.54
C GLY A 54 -2.67 9.79 1.64
N LYS A 55 -2.34 9.59 2.93
CA LYS A 55 -3.26 9.82 4.06
C LYS A 55 -3.80 11.25 4.09
N SER A 56 -2.90 12.23 4.16
CA SER A 56 -3.24 13.67 4.24
C SER A 56 -4.01 14.13 3.00
N GLU A 57 -3.66 13.61 1.81
CA GLU A 57 -4.38 13.90 0.56
C GLU A 57 -5.80 13.33 0.58
N LEU A 58 -5.99 12.10 1.08
CA LEU A 58 -7.31 11.49 1.25
C LEU A 58 -8.18 12.34 2.19
N ILE A 59 -7.64 12.73 3.35
CA ILE A 59 -8.35 13.56 4.33
C ILE A 59 -8.71 14.90 3.70
N ARG A 60 -7.76 15.61 3.08
CA ARG A 60 -8.02 16.89 2.41
C ARG A 60 -9.07 16.76 1.29
N GLN A 61 -9.08 15.63 0.57
CA GLN A 61 -10.06 15.38 -0.48
C GLN A 61 -11.48 15.26 0.12
N VAL A 62 -11.68 14.46 1.17
CA VAL A 62 -13.01 14.31 1.79
C VAL A 62 -13.46 15.57 2.52
N LEU A 63 -12.54 16.37 3.07
CA LEU A 63 -12.88 17.68 3.64
C LEU A 63 -13.38 18.68 2.60
N LYS A 64 -12.96 18.56 1.34
CA LYS A 64 -13.51 19.38 0.23
C LYS A 64 -14.90 18.92 -0.21
N GLU A 65 -15.28 17.68 0.10
CA GLU A 65 -16.55 17.06 -0.29
C GLU A 65 -17.69 17.33 0.72
N THR A 66 -17.38 17.87 1.90
CA THR A 66 -18.35 18.16 2.97
C THR A 66 -18.53 19.66 3.19
N GLU A 67 -19.73 20.06 3.67
CA GLU A 67 -20.02 21.42 4.11
C GLU A 67 -19.78 21.61 5.62
N LEU A 68 -19.39 20.56 6.35
CA LEU A 68 -19.10 20.66 7.78
C LEU A 68 -17.88 21.54 8.03
N LYS A 69 -17.93 22.32 9.10
CA LYS A 69 -16.75 23.03 9.57
C LYS A 69 -15.65 22.04 9.94
N SER A 70 -14.42 22.33 9.54
CA SER A 70 -13.30 21.44 9.81
C SER A 70 -12.07 22.23 10.27
N ILE A 71 -11.35 21.67 11.22
CA ILE A 71 -10.02 22.10 11.64
C ILE A 71 -9.05 20.98 11.27
N TYR A 72 -8.10 21.29 10.39
CA TYR A 72 -7.03 20.37 10.01
C TYR A 72 -5.73 20.86 10.65
N TYR A 73 -5.25 20.10 11.62
CA TYR A 73 -4.02 20.40 12.34
C TYR A 73 -2.96 19.31 12.07
N GLU A 74 -1.83 19.72 11.51
CA GLU A 74 -0.64 18.89 11.39
C GLU A 74 0.18 19.04 12.66
N CYS A 75 0.21 17.97 13.48
CA CYS A 75 0.92 17.95 14.76
C CYS A 75 2.42 18.09 14.53
N LYS A 76 3.06 18.96 15.32
CA LYS A 76 4.48 19.28 15.18
C LYS A 76 5.31 18.56 16.23
N GLN A 77 6.51 18.15 15.86
CA GLN A 77 7.50 17.60 16.79
C GLN A 77 8.10 18.72 17.63
N THR A 78 7.31 19.27 18.55
CA THR A 78 7.65 20.38 19.44
C THR A 78 6.92 20.22 20.78
N THR A 79 7.11 21.15 21.71
CA THR A 79 6.43 21.11 23.02
C THR A 79 4.91 21.08 22.88
N GLU A 80 4.22 20.55 23.89
CA GLU A 80 2.76 20.56 23.96
C GLU A 80 2.20 21.99 23.81
N GLN A 81 2.77 22.98 24.55
CA GLN A 81 2.30 24.37 24.48
C GLN A 81 2.39 24.97 23.07
N ASN A 82 3.46 24.71 22.33
CA ASN A 82 3.58 25.17 20.95
C ASN A 82 2.53 24.52 20.02
N ASN A 83 2.17 23.26 20.25
CA ASN A 83 1.06 22.61 19.53
C ASN A 83 -0.29 23.22 19.92
N VAL A 84 -0.53 23.48 21.22
CA VAL A 84 -1.73 24.16 21.73
C VAL A 84 -1.87 25.55 21.10
N ASP A 85 -0.82 26.33 21.09
CA ASP A 85 -0.82 27.69 20.52
C ASP A 85 -1.11 27.70 19.01
N SER A 86 -0.50 26.75 18.28
CA SER A 86 -0.73 26.62 16.83
C SER A 86 -2.15 26.14 16.50
N LEU A 87 -2.69 25.18 17.25
CA LEU A 87 -4.05 24.71 17.06
C LEU A 87 -5.07 25.80 17.49
N SER A 88 -4.78 26.59 18.55
CA SER A 88 -5.62 27.71 18.99
C SER A 88 -5.76 28.79 17.92
N GLU A 89 -4.72 29.03 17.13
CA GLU A 89 -4.77 29.97 16.00
C GLU A 89 -5.78 29.48 14.95
N LEU A 90 -5.71 28.19 14.54
CA LEU A 90 -6.67 27.59 13.62
C LEU A 90 -8.11 27.59 14.18
N VAL A 91 -8.28 27.45 15.49
CA VAL A 91 -9.59 27.59 16.15
C VAL A 91 -10.14 29.00 15.97
N GLY A 92 -9.32 30.03 16.24
CA GLY A 92 -9.70 31.43 16.02
C GLY A 92 -10.14 31.70 14.58
N GLU A 93 -9.32 31.27 13.62
CA GLU A 93 -9.60 31.39 12.17
C GLU A 93 -10.90 30.66 11.77
N THR A 94 -11.09 29.43 12.25
CA THR A 94 -12.27 28.62 11.89
C THR A 94 -13.57 29.19 12.38
N PHE A 95 -13.57 29.84 13.56
CA PHE A 95 -14.77 30.36 14.18
C PHE A 95 -14.92 31.88 14.07
N ASP A 96 -13.97 32.55 13.41
CA ASP A 96 -13.97 33.99 13.17
C ASP A 96 -13.98 34.81 14.49
N PHE A 97 -13.05 34.44 15.40
CA PHE A 97 -12.81 35.21 16.63
C PHE A 97 -11.31 35.29 16.94
N PRO A 98 -10.87 36.21 17.82
CA PRO A 98 -9.48 36.31 18.21
C PRO A 98 -8.93 34.98 18.73
N LYS A 99 -7.63 34.72 18.49
CA LYS A 99 -6.96 33.50 18.98
C LYS A 99 -7.28 33.25 20.46
N PRO A 100 -7.95 32.17 20.81
CA PRO A 100 -8.23 31.84 22.21
C PRO A 100 -6.93 31.33 22.88
N ALA A 101 -6.84 31.54 24.20
CA ALA A 101 -5.73 31.02 25.00
C ALA A 101 -6.21 29.78 25.79
N PHE A 102 -5.45 28.69 25.67
CA PHE A 102 -5.67 27.46 26.43
C PHE A 102 -4.43 27.13 27.25
N ALA A 103 -4.63 26.60 28.46
CA ALA A 103 -3.56 26.22 29.35
C ALA A 103 -2.81 24.96 28.87
N ASP A 104 -3.52 24.04 28.25
CA ASP A 104 -3.04 22.72 27.84
C ASP A 104 -3.91 22.14 26.71
N MET A 105 -3.52 20.98 26.20
CA MET A 105 -4.24 20.29 25.14
C MET A 105 -5.62 19.80 25.62
N GLU A 106 -5.76 19.43 26.90
CA GLU A 106 -7.03 18.96 27.45
C GLU A 106 -8.09 20.07 27.40
N SER A 107 -7.78 21.27 27.87
CA SER A 107 -8.70 22.41 27.88
C SER A 107 -9.13 22.82 26.46
N LEU A 108 -8.21 22.74 25.50
CA LEU A 108 -8.50 22.99 24.10
C LEU A 108 -9.42 21.92 23.50
N LEU A 109 -9.15 20.63 23.71
CA LEU A 109 -9.99 19.53 23.23
C LEU A 109 -11.39 19.60 23.83
N ARG A 110 -11.53 19.84 25.14
CA ARG A 110 -12.83 20.04 25.81
C ARG A 110 -13.62 21.19 25.18
N PHE A 111 -12.95 22.30 24.88
CA PHE A 111 -13.58 23.43 24.18
C PHE A 111 -14.15 23.03 22.81
N LEU A 112 -13.37 22.30 22.01
CA LEU A 112 -13.80 21.86 20.68
C LEU A 112 -14.96 20.85 20.74
N PHE A 113 -14.88 19.87 21.65
CA PHE A 113 -15.97 18.88 21.84
C PHE A 113 -17.25 19.55 22.32
N ARG A 114 -17.16 20.49 23.26
CA ARG A 114 -18.30 21.30 23.71
C ARG A 114 -18.87 22.16 22.59
N THR A 115 -18.03 22.72 21.73
CA THR A 115 -18.48 23.50 20.57
C THR A 115 -19.25 22.62 19.59
N SER A 116 -18.84 21.36 19.42
CA SER A 116 -19.50 20.41 18.54
C SER A 116 -20.88 19.91 19.04
N GLU A 117 -21.27 20.18 20.30
CA GLU A 117 -22.61 19.90 20.79
C GLU A 117 -23.68 20.68 20.01
N LYS A 118 -23.36 21.88 19.56
CA LYS A 118 -24.29 22.77 18.85
C LYS A 118 -24.35 22.55 17.35
N LYS A 119 -23.19 22.21 16.74
CA LYS A 119 -23.04 21.97 15.29
C LYS A 119 -21.93 20.96 15.06
N PRO A 120 -22.12 20.02 14.15
CA PRO A 120 -21.05 19.08 13.79
C PRO A 120 -19.74 19.78 13.45
N LEU A 121 -18.64 19.25 13.96
CA LEU A 121 -17.28 19.76 13.75
C LEU A 121 -16.35 18.61 13.42
N ILE A 122 -15.54 18.77 12.38
CA ILE A 122 -14.47 17.83 12.06
C ILE A 122 -13.16 18.36 12.64
N LEU A 123 -12.49 17.56 13.46
CA LEU A 123 -11.13 17.82 13.93
C LEU A 123 -10.20 16.74 13.36
N VAL A 124 -9.16 17.17 12.65
CA VAL A 124 -8.10 16.30 12.16
C VAL A 124 -6.81 16.59 12.94
N LEU A 125 -6.26 15.55 13.55
CA LEU A 125 -4.93 15.54 14.15
C LEU A 125 -4.02 14.69 13.26
N ASP A 126 -3.39 15.33 12.28
CA ASP A 126 -2.45 14.65 11.37
C ASP A 126 -1.06 14.59 11.99
N GLU A 127 -0.32 13.50 11.73
CA GLU A 127 0.94 13.16 12.40
C GLU A 127 0.82 13.15 13.95
N TYR A 128 -0.28 12.59 14.45
CA TYR A 128 -0.59 12.44 15.88
C TYR A 128 0.55 11.89 16.73
N PRO A 129 1.39 10.95 16.27
CA PRO A 129 2.54 10.46 17.04
C PRO A 129 3.45 11.57 17.56
N TYR A 130 3.66 12.66 16.83
CA TYR A 130 4.48 13.79 17.29
C TYR A 130 3.86 14.51 18.48
N LEU A 131 2.54 14.70 18.48
CA LEU A 131 1.83 15.30 19.61
C LEU A 131 1.84 14.35 20.82
N ARG A 132 1.58 13.05 20.60
CA ARG A 132 1.56 12.01 21.63
C ARG A 132 2.89 11.91 22.37
N GLU A 133 4.01 12.02 21.65
CA GLU A 133 5.37 11.98 22.24
C GLU A 133 5.63 13.14 23.20
N ASN A 134 5.09 14.32 22.92
CA ASN A 134 5.39 15.56 23.64
C ASN A 134 4.31 15.97 24.66
N ALA A 135 3.08 15.47 24.53
CA ALA A 135 1.98 15.69 25.46
C ALA A 135 1.76 14.44 26.31
N LYS A 136 2.30 14.44 27.53
CA LYS A 136 2.21 13.27 28.43
C LYS A 136 0.77 12.90 28.75
N GLY A 137 0.43 11.60 28.55
CA GLY A 137 -0.90 11.10 28.88
C GLY A 137 -2.00 11.54 27.89
N LEU A 138 -1.65 12.03 26.70
CA LEU A 138 -2.61 12.50 25.69
C LEU A 138 -3.68 11.45 25.35
N ASP A 139 -3.32 10.17 25.23
CA ASP A 139 -4.29 9.10 24.98
C ASP A 139 -5.33 9.02 26.08
N SER A 140 -4.97 9.23 27.36
CA SER A 140 -5.88 9.26 28.50
C SER A 140 -6.73 10.54 28.53
N VAL A 141 -6.14 11.67 28.15
CA VAL A 141 -6.88 12.95 27.99
C VAL A 141 -7.96 12.78 26.91
N LEU A 142 -7.60 12.28 25.74
CA LEU A 142 -8.56 11.99 24.67
C LEU A 142 -9.64 11.01 25.12
N GLN A 143 -9.27 9.93 25.82
CA GLN A 143 -10.23 9.00 26.42
C GLN A 143 -11.25 9.74 27.29
N SER A 144 -10.77 10.54 28.25
CA SER A 144 -11.63 11.29 29.19
C SER A 144 -12.60 12.22 28.45
N VAL A 145 -12.11 12.97 27.46
CA VAL A 145 -12.92 13.90 26.67
C VAL A 145 -13.93 13.15 25.80
N ILE A 146 -13.52 12.10 25.12
CA ILE A 146 -14.40 11.28 24.28
C ILE A 146 -15.55 10.70 25.11
N ASP A 147 -15.23 10.13 26.29
CA ASP A 147 -16.24 9.50 27.17
C ASP A 147 -17.19 10.54 27.78
N GLU A 148 -16.68 11.70 28.21
CA GLU A 148 -17.50 12.78 28.77
C GLU A 148 -18.51 13.35 27.78
N TYR A 149 -18.13 13.47 26.51
CA TYR A 149 -18.95 14.09 25.47
C TYR A 149 -19.67 13.09 24.58
N ARG A 150 -19.61 11.79 24.85
CA ARG A 150 -20.10 10.69 23.99
C ARG A 150 -21.54 10.90 23.50
N ASP A 151 -22.47 11.23 24.39
CA ASP A 151 -23.88 11.31 24.10
C ASP A 151 -24.36 12.72 23.74
N ARG A 152 -23.45 13.71 23.69
CA ARG A 152 -23.80 15.13 23.52
C ARG A 152 -23.14 15.76 22.29
N SER A 153 -21.97 15.26 21.94
CA SER A 153 -21.11 15.86 20.92
C SER A 153 -21.40 15.28 19.53
N ASN A 154 -21.28 16.13 18.52
CA ASN A 154 -21.28 15.75 17.11
C ASN A 154 -19.86 15.86 16.51
N MET A 155 -18.84 15.63 17.32
CA MET A 155 -17.43 15.67 16.90
C MET A 155 -17.11 14.52 15.93
N LYS A 156 -16.45 14.84 14.82
CA LYS A 156 -15.84 13.88 13.91
C LYS A 156 -14.33 14.01 14.06
N LEU A 157 -13.74 13.22 14.96
CA LEU A 157 -12.31 13.25 15.21
C LEU A 157 -11.59 12.28 14.27
N ILE A 158 -10.60 12.78 13.53
CA ILE A 158 -9.69 11.97 12.70
C ILE A 158 -8.30 12.04 13.33
N ILE A 159 -7.83 10.90 13.83
CA ILE A 159 -6.45 10.72 14.31
C ILE A 159 -5.67 10.06 13.18
N CYS A 160 -4.62 10.71 12.70
CA CYS A 160 -3.84 10.26 11.56
C CYS A 160 -2.34 10.21 11.87
N GLY A 161 -1.63 9.22 11.32
CA GLY A 161 -0.18 9.14 11.49
C GLY A 161 0.52 8.16 10.56
N SER A 162 1.81 8.39 10.36
CA SER A 162 2.68 7.63 9.45
C SER A 162 3.42 6.49 10.14
N TYR A 163 3.59 6.53 11.45
CA TYR A 163 4.27 5.50 12.23
C TYR A 163 3.32 4.35 12.53
N VAL A 164 3.33 3.33 11.66
CA VAL A 164 2.34 2.24 11.66
C VAL A 164 2.26 1.51 12.99
N ASP A 165 3.40 1.19 13.62
CA ASP A 165 3.44 0.52 14.92
C ASP A 165 2.78 1.37 16.02
N THR A 166 3.18 2.64 16.12
CA THR A 166 2.63 3.59 17.11
C THR A 166 1.12 3.76 16.95
N MET A 167 0.64 3.84 15.71
CA MET A 167 -0.79 3.96 15.44
C MET A 167 -1.56 2.68 15.77
N LYS A 168 -0.99 1.49 15.54
CA LYS A 168 -1.57 0.20 15.94
C LYS A 168 -1.66 0.04 17.45
N GLU A 169 -0.72 0.62 18.22
CA GLU A 169 -0.77 0.63 19.68
C GLU A 169 -2.06 1.28 20.22
N LEU A 170 -2.63 2.27 19.51
CA LEU A 170 -3.89 2.91 19.91
C LEU A 170 -5.09 1.94 19.90
N LEU A 171 -4.98 0.84 19.15
CA LEU A 171 -5.98 -0.24 19.07
C LEU A 171 -5.73 -1.38 20.07
N ALA A 172 -4.62 -1.34 20.82
CA ALA A 172 -4.27 -2.38 21.77
C ALA A 172 -5.10 -2.30 23.06
N LYS A 173 -5.44 -3.44 23.65
CA LYS A 173 -6.31 -3.53 24.85
C LYS A 173 -5.86 -2.68 26.04
N GLN A 174 -4.54 -2.46 26.17
CA GLN A 174 -3.96 -1.66 27.25
C GLN A 174 -3.97 -0.13 26.95
N ASN A 175 -4.30 0.28 25.72
CA ASN A 175 -4.35 1.70 25.37
C ASN A 175 -5.68 2.33 25.82
N PRO A 176 -5.66 3.55 26.37
CA PRO A 176 -6.88 4.27 26.76
C PRO A 176 -7.94 4.42 25.65
N LEU A 177 -7.52 4.51 24.38
CA LEU A 177 -8.43 4.65 23.23
C LEU A 177 -9.05 3.34 22.76
N TYR A 178 -8.66 2.18 23.34
CA TYR A 178 -9.25 0.90 22.98
C TYR A 178 -10.79 0.91 23.14
N GLY A 179 -11.50 0.46 22.11
CA GLY A 179 -12.97 0.43 22.07
C GLY A 179 -13.66 1.80 21.88
N ARG A 180 -12.88 2.87 21.59
CA ARG A 180 -13.41 4.23 21.34
C ARG A 180 -13.25 4.69 19.91
N ILE A 181 -12.56 3.89 19.10
CA ILE A 181 -12.32 4.16 17.68
C ILE A 181 -13.41 3.45 16.88
N ASP A 182 -14.26 4.23 16.21
CA ASP A 182 -15.42 3.73 15.44
C ASP A 182 -15.04 3.29 14.03
N LEU A 183 -14.06 3.97 13.43
CA LEU A 183 -13.57 3.67 12.08
C LEU A 183 -12.05 3.57 12.05
N THR A 184 -11.53 2.43 11.62
CA THR A 184 -10.09 2.23 11.40
C THR A 184 -9.82 2.05 9.92
N LEU A 185 -8.92 2.90 9.37
CA LEU A 185 -8.43 2.81 8.00
C LEU A 185 -6.91 2.61 7.99
N ASN A 186 -6.48 1.39 7.72
CA ASN A 186 -5.09 1.09 7.41
C ASN A 186 -4.88 1.24 5.90
N LEU A 187 -4.33 2.39 5.46
CA LEU A 187 -4.09 2.63 4.04
C LEU A 187 -2.94 1.77 3.55
N LYS A 188 -3.26 0.86 2.64
CA LYS A 188 -2.28 0.03 1.93
C LYS A 188 -1.85 0.68 0.61
N PRO A 189 -0.74 0.25 -0.01
CA PRO A 189 -0.44 0.63 -1.38
C PRO A 189 -1.65 0.42 -2.31
N MET A 190 -1.81 1.28 -3.29
CA MET A 190 -2.80 1.10 -4.34
C MET A 190 -2.52 -0.17 -5.13
N ASP A 191 -3.56 -0.84 -5.60
CA ASP A 191 -3.37 -1.96 -6.51
C ASP A 191 -2.86 -1.48 -7.89
N TYR A 192 -2.50 -2.43 -8.75
CA TYR A 192 -2.00 -2.15 -10.10
C TYR A 192 -2.98 -1.29 -10.92
N TYR A 193 -4.29 -1.47 -10.72
CA TYR A 193 -5.34 -0.76 -11.44
C TYR A 193 -5.46 0.70 -10.99
N GLU A 194 -5.51 0.94 -9.68
CA GLU A 194 -5.56 2.30 -9.14
C GLU A 194 -4.27 3.07 -9.44
N SER A 195 -3.12 2.39 -9.40
CA SER A 195 -1.83 2.99 -9.76
C SER A 195 -1.79 3.43 -11.22
N ALA A 196 -2.33 2.64 -12.14
CA ALA A 196 -2.39 2.98 -13.57
C ALA A 196 -3.18 4.25 -13.88
N LEU A 197 -4.05 4.71 -12.98
CA LEU A 197 -4.77 5.97 -13.14
C LEU A 197 -3.85 7.20 -13.16
N PHE A 198 -2.63 7.09 -12.62
CA PHE A 198 -1.64 8.18 -12.61
C PHE A 198 -0.92 8.33 -13.95
N TYR A 199 -0.86 7.28 -14.75
CA TYR A 199 -0.12 7.24 -16.02
C TYR A 199 -0.96 6.61 -17.16
N PRO A 200 -2.12 7.21 -17.48
CA PRO A 200 -3.09 6.64 -18.43
C PRO A 200 -2.59 6.59 -19.87
N ALA A 201 -1.55 7.37 -20.21
CA ALA A 201 -0.99 7.44 -21.57
C ALA A 201 -0.13 6.21 -21.94
N PHE A 202 0.31 5.43 -20.96
CA PHE A 202 1.13 4.24 -21.21
C PHE A 202 0.29 3.05 -21.69
N SER A 203 0.93 2.20 -22.50
CA SER A 203 0.35 0.90 -22.89
C SER A 203 0.10 0.02 -21.66
N ASP A 204 -0.79 -0.96 -21.77
CA ASP A 204 -1.06 -1.86 -20.65
C ASP A 204 0.19 -2.65 -20.24
N GLU A 205 1.08 -2.98 -21.19
CA GLU A 205 2.38 -3.59 -20.90
C GLU A 205 3.29 -2.66 -20.08
N ASP A 206 3.35 -1.39 -20.46
CA ASP A 206 4.19 -0.41 -19.77
C ASP A 206 3.62 -0.05 -18.41
N LYS A 207 2.29 -0.07 -18.24
CA LYS A 207 1.67 0.04 -16.92
C LYS A 207 2.12 -1.06 -15.98
N VAL A 208 2.21 -2.32 -16.45
CA VAL A 208 2.78 -3.42 -15.66
C VAL A 208 4.25 -3.16 -15.33
N ARG A 209 5.07 -2.74 -16.31
CA ARG A 209 6.49 -2.43 -16.08
C ARG A 209 6.68 -1.32 -15.05
N ILE A 210 5.91 -0.22 -15.16
CA ILE A 210 5.93 0.91 -14.21
C ILE A 210 5.53 0.42 -12.83
N TYR A 211 4.41 -0.30 -12.72
CA TYR A 211 3.95 -0.85 -11.45
C TYR A 211 4.98 -1.79 -10.83
N SER A 212 5.69 -2.58 -11.63
CA SER A 212 6.75 -3.48 -11.16
C SER A 212 7.88 -2.76 -10.43
N VAL A 213 8.16 -1.51 -10.80
CA VAL A 213 9.23 -0.69 -10.17
C VAL A 213 8.68 0.19 -9.05
N PHE A 214 7.65 0.98 -9.34
CA PHE A 214 7.19 2.07 -8.46
C PHE A 214 6.04 1.64 -7.53
N GLY A 215 5.39 0.49 -7.81
CA GLY A 215 4.32 -0.06 -6.98
C GLY A 215 3.13 0.87 -6.80
N GLY A 216 2.43 0.67 -5.68
CA GLY A 216 1.17 1.36 -5.38
C GLY A 216 1.30 2.61 -4.52
N ILE A 217 2.47 3.23 -4.38
CA ILE A 217 2.63 4.44 -3.59
C ILE A 217 2.30 5.68 -4.43
N PRO A 218 1.24 6.44 -4.10
CA PRO A 218 0.79 7.58 -4.92
C PRO A 218 1.86 8.63 -5.18
N TYR A 219 2.74 8.85 -4.21
CA TYR A 219 3.84 9.80 -4.37
C TYR A 219 4.79 9.39 -5.49
N TYR A 220 5.15 8.11 -5.60
CA TYR A 220 6.03 7.63 -6.66
C TYR A 220 5.33 7.68 -8.01
N ASN A 221 4.07 7.26 -8.06
CA ASN A 221 3.26 7.26 -9.28
C ASN A 221 3.06 8.67 -9.87
N ARG A 222 3.01 9.70 -9.02
CA ARG A 222 2.95 11.11 -9.47
C ARG A 222 4.22 11.62 -10.13
N LEU A 223 5.35 10.97 -9.89
CA LEU A 223 6.65 11.37 -10.47
C LEU A 223 6.82 10.85 -11.90
N ILE A 224 6.00 9.89 -12.31
CA ILE A 224 6.08 9.28 -13.64
C ILE A 224 5.73 10.31 -14.72
N ASP A 225 6.65 10.54 -15.64
CA ASP A 225 6.43 11.40 -16.79
C ASP A 225 5.83 10.59 -17.95
N GLY A 226 4.57 10.85 -18.27
CA GLY A 226 3.86 10.17 -19.35
C GLY A 226 4.37 10.49 -20.78
N LYS A 227 5.34 11.40 -20.93
CA LYS A 227 5.99 11.72 -22.20
C LYS A 227 7.28 10.92 -22.43
N LYS A 228 7.77 10.24 -21.39
CA LYS A 228 9.00 9.46 -21.39
C LYS A 228 8.70 7.97 -21.43
N SER A 229 9.63 7.20 -21.95
CA SER A 229 9.57 5.74 -21.88
C SER A 229 9.68 5.24 -20.43
N VAL A 230 9.34 3.96 -20.21
CA VAL A 230 9.57 3.28 -18.91
C VAL A 230 11.05 3.34 -18.52
N ARG A 231 11.95 3.07 -19.47
CA ARG A 231 13.40 3.12 -19.27
C ARG A 231 13.86 4.50 -18.77
N GLU A 232 13.46 5.57 -19.45
CA GLU A 232 13.82 6.94 -19.05
C GLU A 232 13.30 7.30 -17.67
N ASN A 233 12.04 6.94 -17.34
CA ASN A 233 11.49 7.13 -16.01
C ASN A 233 12.28 6.37 -14.92
N ILE A 234 12.69 5.13 -15.18
CA ILE A 234 13.51 4.36 -14.23
C ILE A 234 14.87 5.02 -14.03
N ILE A 235 15.54 5.42 -15.11
CA ILE A 235 16.86 6.06 -15.03
C ILE A 235 16.78 7.36 -14.24
N GLU A 236 15.87 8.25 -14.60
CA GLU A 236 15.77 9.57 -13.96
C GLU A 236 15.26 9.54 -12.52
N LEU A 237 14.42 8.57 -12.18
CA LEU A 237 13.83 8.54 -10.86
C LEU A 237 14.58 7.70 -9.84
N ILE A 238 15.35 6.64 -10.27
CA ILE A 238 16.01 5.74 -9.34
C ILE A 238 17.38 5.23 -9.79
N ALA A 239 17.65 5.09 -11.09
CA ALA A 239 18.84 4.41 -11.59
C ALA A 239 19.93 5.37 -12.09
N SER A 240 20.00 6.58 -11.54
CA SER A 240 21.07 7.56 -11.80
C SER A 240 21.51 8.24 -10.50
N PRO A 241 22.77 8.72 -10.42
CA PRO A 241 23.25 9.47 -9.26
C PRO A 241 22.42 10.75 -9.04
N GLY A 242 21.97 10.97 -7.82
CA GLY A 242 21.12 12.13 -7.47
C GLY A 242 19.67 11.99 -7.90
N ALA A 243 19.23 10.84 -8.40
CA ALA A 243 17.84 10.57 -8.74
C ALA A 243 16.92 10.74 -7.52
N ARG A 244 15.70 11.25 -7.76
CA ARG A 244 14.79 11.63 -6.70
C ARG A 244 14.41 10.51 -5.73
N LEU A 245 14.41 9.27 -6.17
CA LEU A 245 14.09 8.09 -5.38
C LEU A 245 15.31 7.22 -5.06
N GLU A 246 16.53 7.64 -5.46
CA GLU A 246 17.77 6.89 -5.22
C GLU A 246 17.94 6.45 -3.77
N ASN A 247 17.69 7.36 -2.82
CA ASN A 247 17.85 7.12 -1.39
C ASN A 247 16.53 6.87 -0.66
N GLU A 248 15.41 6.80 -1.37
CA GLU A 248 14.08 6.74 -0.78
C GLU A 248 13.90 5.52 0.13
N VAL A 249 14.33 4.34 -0.33
CA VAL A 249 14.21 3.09 0.42
C VAL A 249 15.05 3.15 1.69
N SER A 250 16.30 3.57 1.58
CA SER A 250 17.22 3.70 2.73
C SER A 250 16.72 4.71 3.76
N MET A 251 16.22 5.85 3.32
CA MET A 251 15.65 6.89 4.20
C MET A 251 14.40 6.40 4.91
N TYR A 252 13.50 5.70 4.22
CA TYR A 252 12.30 5.14 4.82
C TYR A 252 12.66 4.10 5.89
N LEU A 253 13.54 3.15 5.57
CA LEU A 253 13.94 2.12 6.51
C LEU A 253 14.67 2.71 7.74
N SER A 254 15.54 3.69 7.56
CA SER A 254 16.29 4.35 8.65
C SER A 254 15.35 5.11 9.60
N SER A 255 14.22 5.60 9.13
CA SER A 255 13.25 6.31 9.98
C SER A 255 12.51 5.38 10.93
N GLU A 256 12.45 4.07 10.63
CA GLU A 256 11.66 3.08 11.36
C GLU A 256 12.51 2.02 12.06
N ILE A 257 13.72 1.76 11.57
CA ILE A 257 14.58 0.64 12.02
C ILE A 257 15.88 1.15 12.60
N SER A 258 16.13 0.87 13.89
CA SER A 258 17.34 1.30 14.58
C SER A 258 18.62 0.55 14.12
N LYS A 259 18.48 -0.71 13.68
CA LYS A 259 19.58 -1.55 13.15
C LYS A 259 19.39 -1.82 11.67
N ILE A 260 19.55 -0.78 10.86
CA ILE A 260 19.32 -0.85 9.40
C ILE A 260 20.23 -1.89 8.70
N THR A 261 21.42 -2.13 9.21
CA THR A 261 22.36 -3.13 8.65
C THR A 261 21.71 -4.51 8.56
N ASN A 262 21.06 -4.96 9.62
CA ASN A 262 20.38 -6.26 9.64
C ASN A 262 19.21 -6.29 8.65
N ALA A 263 18.48 -5.18 8.49
CA ALA A 263 17.40 -5.07 7.51
C ALA A 263 17.93 -5.17 6.09
N ASN A 264 19.05 -4.50 5.77
CA ASN A 264 19.69 -4.58 4.46
C ASN A 264 20.08 -6.02 4.11
N GLU A 265 20.68 -6.76 5.03
CA GLU A 265 21.05 -8.17 4.83
C GLU A 265 19.82 -9.04 4.53
N VAL A 266 18.74 -8.85 5.28
CA VAL A 266 17.47 -9.56 5.05
C VAL A 266 16.89 -9.22 3.68
N PHE A 267 16.81 -7.93 3.32
CA PHE A 267 16.30 -7.52 2.02
C PHE A 267 17.14 -8.05 0.85
N GLU A 268 18.46 -8.08 0.99
CA GLU A 268 19.32 -8.64 -0.03
C GLU A 268 19.08 -10.15 -0.24
N ALA A 269 18.89 -10.90 0.84
CA ALA A 269 18.56 -12.32 0.76
C ALA A 269 17.20 -12.52 0.05
N LEU A 270 16.18 -11.75 0.44
CA LEU A 270 14.86 -11.79 -0.18
C LEU A 270 14.87 -11.39 -1.67
N ALA A 271 15.61 -10.34 -2.03
CA ALA A 271 15.74 -9.88 -3.41
C ALA A 271 16.46 -10.88 -4.34
N LYS A 272 17.29 -11.77 -3.76
CA LYS A 272 17.89 -12.91 -4.46
C LYS A 272 16.97 -14.12 -4.59
N GLY A 273 15.77 -14.08 -3.97
CA GLY A 273 14.78 -15.15 -4.01
C GLY A 273 14.83 -16.14 -2.84
N PHE A 274 15.68 -15.90 -1.83
CA PHE A 274 15.70 -16.72 -0.61
C PHE A 274 14.52 -16.35 0.29
N SER A 275 13.43 -17.08 0.21
CA SER A 275 12.18 -16.72 0.89
C SER A 275 11.98 -17.44 2.23
N ARG A 276 12.62 -18.60 2.46
CA ARG A 276 12.41 -19.37 3.68
C ARG A 276 13.32 -18.86 4.78
N TYR A 277 12.83 -18.91 6.02
CA TYR A 277 13.57 -18.44 7.19
C TYR A 277 15.00 -19.02 7.28
N LYS A 278 15.16 -20.33 7.04
CA LYS A 278 16.46 -20.99 7.05
C LYS A 278 17.40 -20.42 5.98
N ASP A 279 16.88 -20.25 4.77
CA ASP A 279 17.68 -19.74 3.66
C ASP A 279 18.10 -18.28 3.89
N ILE A 280 17.19 -17.46 4.46
CA ILE A 280 17.50 -16.08 4.86
C ILE A 280 18.60 -16.06 5.94
N LEU A 281 18.52 -16.95 6.95
CA LEU A 281 19.51 -17.08 7.99
C LEU A 281 20.90 -17.47 7.43
N ASP A 282 20.92 -18.43 6.51
CA ASP A 282 22.16 -18.93 5.92
C ASP A 282 22.80 -17.91 4.93
N GLN A 283 22.00 -17.05 4.31
CA GLN A 283 22.45 -16.07 3.32
C GLN A 283 22.71 -14.67 3.85
N SER A 284 22.08 -14.32 4.99
CA SER A 284 22.31 -13.06 5.68
C SER A 284 23.48 -13.21 6.66
N HIS A 285 24.35 -12.22 6.73
CA HIS A 285 25.45 -12.18 7.72
C HIS A 285 24.97 -11.65 9.09
N VAL A 286 23.70 -11.82 9.43
CA VAL A 286 23.15 -11.39 10.72
C VAL A 286 23.60 -12.32 11.83
N SER A 287 24.08 -11.74 12.92
CA SER A 287 24.81 -12.43 13.97
C SER A 287 24.01 -13.48 14.77
N SER A 288 22.68 -13.50 14.67
CA SER A 288 21.85 -14.46 15.40
C SER A 288 20.46 -14.65 14.80
N GLY A 289 19.90 -15.86 14.95
CA GLY A 289 18.53 -16.17 14.54
C GLY A 289 17.46 -15.24 15.15
N PRO A 290 17.48 -14.95 16.48
CA PRO A 290 16.55 -13.99 17.07
C PRO A 290 16.57 -12.61 16.43
N ALA A 291 17.75 -12.09 16.04
CA ALA A 291 17.86 -10.79 15.39
C ALA A 291 17.17 -10.75 14.02
N ILE A 292 17.19 -11.87 13.26
CA ILE A 292 16.47 -11.98 12.00
C ILE A 292 14.95 -11.99 12.22
N VAL A 293 14.47 -12.72 13.25
CA VAL A 293 13.04 -12.73 13.59
C VAL A 293 12.55 -11.32 13.91
N ASP A 294 13.29 -10.59 14.76
CA ASP A 294 12.94 -9.21 15.13
C ASP A 294 12.88 -8.30 13.91
N VAL A 295 13.84 -8.43 12.99
CA VAL A 295 13.85 -7.65 11.74
C VAL A 295 12.66 -8.02 10.85
N LEU A 296 12.44 -9.31 10.60
CA LEU A 296 11.32 -9.76 9.75
C LEU A 296 9.97 -9.31 10.31
N ASP A 297 9.77 -9.48 11.63
CA ASP A 297 8.55 -9.03 12.30
C ASP A 297 8.36 -7.51 12.19
N LYS A 298 9.44 -6.74 12.30
CA LYS A 298 9.39 -5.29 12.09
C LYS A 298 9.03 -4.94 10.65
N LEU A 299 9.69 -5.56 9.67
CA LEU A 299 9.42 -5.33 8.24
C LEU A 299 7.99 -5.71 7.84
N ILE A 300 7.43 -6.77 8.44
CA ILE A 300 6.01 -7.14 8.25
C ILE A 300 5.09 -6.07 8.85
N ARG A 301 5.38 -5.58 10.06
CA ARG A 301 4.59 -4.51 10.66
C ARG A 301 4.62 -3.21 9.86
N MET A 302 5.74 -2.93 9.20
CA MET A 302 5.92 -1.78 8.29
C MET A 302 5.24 -1.95 6.93
N ASP A 303 4.63 -3.10 6.65
CA ASP A 303 4.02 -3.43 5.35
C ASP A 303 5.00 -3.36 4.16
N VAL A 304 6.25 -3.79 4.36
CA VAL A 304 7.27 -3.87 3.28
C VAL A 304 7.72 -5.30 2.98
N VAL A 305 7.41 -6.24 3.87
CA VAL A 305 7.60 -7.67 3.70
C VAL A 305 6.32 -8.39 4.07
N ASP A 306 5.89 -9.33 3.26
CA ASP A 306 4.78 -10.21 3.52
C ASP A 306 5.29 -11.60 3.91
N LYS A 307 4.61 -12.24 4.88
CA LYS A 307 4.77 -13.65 5.19
C LYS A 307 3.62 -14.42 4.53
N ILE A 308 3.94 -15.24 3.56
CA ILE A 308 2.96 -16.01 2.79
C ILE A 308 3.06 -17.48 3.18
N THR A 309 1.93 -18.06 3.56
CA THR A 309 1.79 -19.49 3.83
C THR A 309 0.95 -20.12 2.71
N PRO A 310 1.30 -21.31 2.19
CA PRO A 310 0.50 -21.97 1.17
C PRO A 310 -0.95 -22.24 1.62
N ILE A 311 -1.90 -22.05 0.71
CA ILE A 311 -3.35 -22.18 1.03
C ILE A 311 -3.75 -23.60 1.42
N ASN A 312 -3.00 -24.60 0.98
CA ASN A 312 -3.24 -26.02 1.29
C ASN A 312 -2.51 -26.50 2.57
N ASP A 313 -1.73 -25.63 3.24
CA ASP A 313 -1.00 -26.00 4.45
C ASP A 313 -0.76 -24.79 5.37
N GLU A 314 -1.83 -24.07 5.69
CA GLU A 314 -1.79 -22.77 6.42
C GLU A 314 -1.17 -22.87 7.80
N ASN A 315 -1.20 -24.04 8.44
CA ASN A 315 -0.66 -24.26 9.77
C ASN A 315 0.84 -24.60 9.77
N ASN A 316 1.42 -24.86 8.60
CA ASN A 316 2.80 -25.30 8.49
C ASN A 316 3.77 -24.12 8.37
N ARG A 317 4.23 -23.61 9.51
CA ARG A 317 5.19 -22.49 9.57
C ARG A 317 6.49 -22.76 8.81
N LYS A 318 6.87 -24.02 8.59
CA LYS A 318 8.10 -24.37 7.84
C LYS A 318 7.96 -24.16 6.33
N LYS A 319 6.72 -24.17 5.82
CA LYS A 319 6.40 -23.90 4.40
C LYS A 319 6.10 -22.43 4.12
N SER A 320 6.05 -21.57 5.15
CA SER A 320 5.89 -20.12 4.98
C SER A 320 7.13 -19.50 4.34
N GLY A 321 6.92 -18.58 3.42
CA GLY A 321 7.96 -17.76 2.80
C GLY A 321 7.79 -16.28 3.14
N TYR A 322 8.89 -15.53 3.10
CA TYR A 322 8.92 -14.09 3.25
C TYR A 322 9.22 -13.45 1.91
N PHE A 323 8.49 -12.39 1.55
CA PHE A 323 8.58 -11.75 0.24
C PHE A 323 8.54 -10.23 0.41
N ILE A 324 9.35 -9.52 -0.37
CA ILE A 324 9.29 -8.06 -0.41
C ILE A 324 7.99 -7.68 -1.12
N SER A 325 7.07 -7.01 -0.41
CA SER A 325 5.78 -6.56 -0.95
C SER A 325 5.83 -5.13 -1.49
N ASP A 326 6.88 -4.37 -1.17
CA ASP A 326 7.11 -3.04 -1.72
C ASP A 326 7.98 -3.12 -2.99
N ASN A 327 7.37 -2.84 -4.15
CA ASN A 327 8.04 -2.99 -5.44
C ASN A 327 9.27 -2.09 -5.59
N LEU A 328 9.24 -0.85 -5.05
CA LEU A 328 10.41 0.02 -5.10
C LEU A 328 11.58 -0.56 -4.28
N SER A 329 11.30 -1.12 -3.10
CA SER A 329 12.30 -1.80 -2.29
C SER A 329 12.83 -3.04 -3.00
N LEU A 330 11.96 -3.85 -3.62
CA LEU A 330 12.37 -5.02 -4.38
C LEU A 330 13.32 -4.64 -5.54
N PHE A 331 12.94 -3.62 -6.34
CA PHE A 331 13.75 -3.11 -7.42
C PHE A 331 15.11 -2.56 -6.93
N TYR A 332 15.07 -1.74 -5.86
CA TYR A 332 16.23 -1.13 -5.25
C TYR A 332 17.27 -2.17 -4.79
N TYR A 333 16.83 -3.17 -3.99
CA TYR A 333 17.76 -4.20 -3.48
C TYR A 333 18.23 -5.16 -4.58
N LYS A 334 17.42 -5.37 -5.61
CA LYS A 334 17.82 -6.25 -6.71
C LYS A 334 18.85 -5.62 -7.62
N TYR A 335 18.72 -4.32 -7.97
CA TYR A 335 19.52 -3.69 -9.00
C TYR A 335 20.43 -2.56 -8.52
N ILE A 336 20.00 -1.78 -7.53
CA ILE A 336 20.66 -0.53 -7.15
C ILE A 336 21.60 -0.73 -5.96
N PHE A 337 21.12 -1.28 -4.85
CA PHE A 337 21.84 -1.31 -3.59
C PHE A 337 23.28 -1.81 -3.70
N ARG A 338 23.52 -2.97 -4.30
CA ARG A 338 24.86 -3.53 -4.50
C ARG A 338 25.66 -2.88 -5.61
N ASN A 339 25.00 -2.19 -6.51
CA ASN A 339 25.62 -1.58 -7.67
C ASN A 339 25.77 -0.06 -7.54
N SER A 340 25.49 0.53 -6.38
CA SER A 340 25.53 1.97 -6.16
C SER A 340 26.87 2.61 -6.53
N SER A 341 27.99 1.98 -6.16
CA SER A 341 29.32 2.46 -6.57
C SER A 341 29.54 2.44 -8.09
N ARG A 342 28.98 1.43 -8.77
CA ARG A 342 29.06 1.32 -10.24
C ARG A 342 28.16 2.35 -10.91
N MET A 343 26.97 2.57 -10.38
CA MET A 343 26.04 3.59 -10.85
C MET A 343 26.68 4.99 -10.79
N ASN A 344 27.44 5.28 -9.73
CA ASN A 344 28.10 6.58 -9.55
C ASN A 344 29.28 6.85 -10.51
N ILE A 345 29.84 5.83 -11.17
CA ILE A 345 31.00 5.97 -12.06
C ILE A 345 30.70 5.67 -13.51
N MET A 346 29.47 5.27 -13.85
CA MET A 346 29.04 4.94 -15.20
C MET A 346 28.03 5.96 -15.70
N ASP A 347 27.95 6.09 -17.03
CA ASP A 347 26.78 6.71 -17.67
C ASP A 347 25.52 5.93 -17.31
N SER A 348 24.42 6.65 -17.05
CA SER A 348 23.19 6.03 -16.52
C SER A 348 22.51 5.09 -17.54
N ASP A 349 22.62 5.38 -18.84
CA ASP A 349 22.11 4.53 -19.90
C ASP A 349 22.92 3.22 -19.98
N ILE A 350 24.25 3.33 -19.90
CA ILE A 350 25.13 2.16 -19.88
C ILE A 350 24.89 1.31 -18.63
N PHE A 351 24.70 1.97 -17.46
CA PHE A 351 24.37 1.26 -16.23
C PHE A 351 23.07 0.48 -16.36
N TYR A 352 21.99 1.13 -16.85
CA TYR A 352 20.71 0.48 -17.04
C TYR A 352 20.80 -0.72 -17.99
N ASP A 353 21.40 -0.54 -19.16
CA ASP A 353 21.51 -1.59 -20.19
C ASP A 353 22.30 -2.80 -19.70
N ARG A 354 23.35 -2.56 -18.89
CA ARG A 354 24.23 -3.63 -18.42
C ARG A 354 23.73 -4.39 -17.19
N TYR A 355 23.04 -3.71 -16.28
CA TYR A 355 22.69 -4.29 -14.97
C TYR A 355 21.19 -4.49 -14.73
N ILE A 356 20.34 -3.90 -15.57
CA ILE A 356 18.89 -3.91 -15.36
C ILE A 356 18.16 -4.54 -16.55
N ALA A 357 18.36 -4.05 -17.76
CA ALA A 357 17.49 -4.23 -18.91
C ALA A 357 17.07 -5.69 -19.18
N GLU A 358 18.04 -6.61 -19.31
CA GLU A 358 17.77 -8.00 -19.65
C GLU A 358 16.99 -8.74 -18.56
N ASP A 359 17.51 -8.71 -17.33
CA ASP A 359 16.86 -9.40 -16.20
C ASP A 359 15.51 -8.76 -15.85
N PHE A 360 15.36 -7.44 -16.03
CA PHE A 360 14.11 -6.72 -15.84
C PHE A 360 13.01 -7.27 -16.74
N GLU A 361 13.26 -7.41 -18.04
CA GLU A 361 12.27 -7.90 -19.01
C GLU A 361 12.04 -9.41 -18.92
N THR A 362 13.09 -10.19 -18.65
CA THR A 362 13.00 -11.66 -18.76
C THR A 362 12.63 -12.37 -17.46
N LYS A 363 12.87 -11.74 -16.30
CA LYS A 363 12.65 -12.35 -14.99
C LYS A 363 11.86 -11.48 -14.02
N TYR A 364 12.22 -10.19 -13.91
CA TYR A 364 11.66 -9.31 -12.88
C TYR A 364 10.20 -8.96 -13.14
N VAL A 365 9.90 -8.39 -14.32
CA VAL A 365 8.52 -8.03 -14.69
C VAL A 365 7.62 -9.25 -14.77
N PRO A 366 8.01 -10.39 -15.38
CA PRO A 366 7.21 -11.62 -15.34
C PRO A 366 6.81 -12.05 -13.92
N LYS A 367 7.76 -12.00 -12.97
CA LYS A 367 7.47 -12.37 -11.57
C LYS A 367 6.49 -11.42 -10.88
N VAL A 368 6.61 -10.11 -11.12
CA VAL A 368 5.64 -9.13 -10.57
C VAL A 368 4.30 -9.22 -11.27
N PHE A 369 4.27 -9.63 -12.54
CA PHE A 369 3.03 -9.85 -13.27
C PHE A 369 2.14 -10.93 -12.64
N GLU A 370 2.70 -11.97 -12.03
CA GLU A 370 1.95 -12.95 -11.24
C GLU A 370 1.18 -12.26 -10.09
N ASP A 371 1.81 -11.31 -9.40
CA ASP A 371 1.15 -10.54 -8.34
C ASP A 371 0.05 -9.61 -8.90
N VAL A 372 0.27 -8.99 -10.05
CA VAL A 372 -0.74 -8.21 -10.78
C VAL A 372 -1.96 -9.06 -11.12
N CYS A 373 -1.75 -10.29 -11.64
CA CYS A 373 -2.83 -11.25 -11.94
C CYS A 373 -3.59 -11.66 -10.67
N ARG A 374 -2.89 -11.92 -9.56
CA ARG A 374 -3.50 -12.21 -8.27
C ARG A 374 -4.35 -11.03 -7.76
N GLN A 375 -3.85 -9.80 -7.87
CA GLN A 375 -4.60 -8.59 -7.52
C GLN A 375 -5.85 -8.41 -8.40
N TYR A 376 -5.76 -8.72 -9.69
CA TYR A 376 -6.91 -8.70 -10.60
C TYR A 376 -8.01 -9.66 -10.14
N LEU A 377 -7.66 -10.91 -9.81
CA LEU A 377 -8.62 -11.88 -9.31
C LEU A 377 -9.29 -11.39 -8.01
N ILE A 378 -8.50 -10.90 -7.03
CA ILE A 378 -9.01 -10.35 -5.78
C ILE A 378 -9.96 -9.18 -6.04
N ARG A 379 -9.59 -8.26 -6.94
CA ARG A 379 -10.41 -7.11 -7.29
C ARG A 379 -11.75 -7.50 -7.89
N ARG A 380 -11.76 -8.45 -8.83
CA ARG A 380 -12.98 -8.97 -9.43
C ARG A 380 -13.85 -9.72 -8.43
N ASN A 381 -13.23 -10.56 -7.59
CA ASN A 381 -13.94 -11.30 -6.55
C ASN A 381 -14.66 -10.36 -5.57
N ARG A 382 -13.98 -9.31 -5.10
CA ARG A 382 -14.57 -8.27 -4.22
C ARG A 382 -15.74 -7.51 -4.85
N LYS A 383 -15.75 -7.38 -6.19
CA LYS A 383 -16.83 -6.72 -6.94
C LYS A 383 -17.96 -7.68 -7.34
N GLY A 384 -17.87 -8.97 -7.04
CA GLY A 384 -18.81 -9.98 -7.47
C GLY A 384 -18.80 -10.21 -8.99
N LEU A 385 -17.66 -10.00 -9.66
CA LEU A 385 -17.48 -10.11 -11.11
C LEU A 385 -16.78 -11.40 -11.53
N MET A 386 -16.66 -12.36 -10.62
CA MET A 386 -16.15 -13.71 -10.88
C MET A 386 -17.31 -14.66 -11.10
N ASP A 387 -17.15 -15.61 -12.03
CA ASP A 387 -18.11 -16.70 -12.22
C ASP A 387 -18.07 -17.67 -11.01
N GLU A 388 -16.87 -17.90 -10.50
CA GLU A 388 -16.60 -18.67 -9.28
C GLU A 388 -16.06 -17.71 -8.20
N ILE A 389 -16.89 -17.44 -7.18
CA ILE A 389 -16.47 -16.65 -6.00
C ILE A 389 -15.61 -17.54 -5.13
N PHE A 390 -14.38 -17.12 -4.90
CA PHE A 390 -13.42 -17.88 -4.08
C PHE A 390 -13.31 -17.30 -2.66
N GLU A 391 -13.04 -18.19 -1.71
CA GLU A 391 -12.79 -17.83 -0.31
C GLU A 391 -11.32 -17.62 -0.02
N LYS A 392 -10.43 -18.33 -0.73
CA LYS A 392 -8.97 -18.23 -0.57
C LYS A 392 -8.28 -18.05 -1.91
N ILE A 393 -7.15 -17.34 -1.87
CA ILE A 393 -6.22 -17.18 -2.98
C ILE A 393 -4.80 -17.13 -2.45
N GLY A 394 -3.89 -17.86 -3.08
CA GLY A 394 -2.48 -17.87 -2.67
C GLY A 394 -1.66 -18.89 -3.44
N LYS A 395 -0.49 -19.19 -2.90
CA LYS A 395 0.39 -20.23 -3.40
C LYS A 395 -0.10 -21.61 -2.93
N TYR A 396 0.08 -22.61 -3.77
CA TYR A 396 -0.17 -24.02 -3.45
C TYR A 396 1.15 -24.78 -3.49
N TYR A 397 1.50 -25.43 -2.40
CA TYR A 397 2.73 -26.21 -2.30
C TYR A 397 2.45 -27.67 -2.58
N TYR A 398 3.26 -28.30 -3.42
CA TYR A 398 3.18 -29.72 -3.68
C TYR A 398 4.52 -30.42 -3.48
N ASP A 399 4.46 -31.72 -3.08
CA ASP A 399 5.58 -32.64 -3.04
C ASP A 399 5.37 -33.65 -4.18
N ASP A 400 6.30 -33.75 -5.12
CA ASP A 400 6.32 -34.81 -6.12
C ASP A 400 7.23 -35.94 -5.62
N PRO A 401 6.68 -37.04 -5.10
CA PRO A 401 7.46 -38.13 -4.56
C PRO A 401 8.17 -38.95 -5.65
N VAL A 402 7.68 -38.89 -6.91
CA VAL A 402 8.24 -39.62 -8.05
C VAL A 402 9.47 -38.89 -8.59
N ALA A 403 9.32 -37.60 -8.88
CA ALA A 403 10.44 -36.77 -9.33
C ALA A 403 11.37 -36.33 -8.17
N LYS A 404 11.00 -36.62 -6.92
CA LYS A 404 11.70 -36.15 -5.69
C LYS A 404 11.93 -34.66 -5.70
N LYS A 405 10.99 -33.89 -6.20
CA LYS A 405 10.98 -32.44 -6.30
C LYS A 405 9.81 -31.86 -5.56
N ASN A 406 10.06 -30.77 -4.87
CA ASN A 406 9.01 -29.96 -4.29
C ASN A 406 8.81 -28.76 -5.19
N GLY A 407 7.57 -28.30 -5.33
CA GLY A 407 7.24 -27.14 -6.14
C GLY A 407 6.10 -26.33 -5.52
N GLU A 408 5.82 -25.20 -6.15
CA GLU A 408 4.69 -24.38 -5.81
C GLU A 408 4.01 -23.86 -7.07
N PHE A 409 2.70 -23.72 -7.01
CA PHE A 409 1.92 -22.95 -7.96
C PHE A 409 1.67 -21.56 -7.36
N ASP A 410 1.94 -20.52 -8.13
CA ASP A 410 1.97 -19.15 -7.61
C ASP A 410 0.57 -18.57 -7.38
N ILE A 411 -0.42 -18.96 -8.18
CA ILE A 411 -1.79 -18.42 -8.09
C ILE A 411 -2.78 -19.58 -8.13
N VAL A 412 -3.36 -19.90 -6.97
CA VAL A 412 -4.42 -20.90 -6.85
C VAL A 412 -5.53 -20.28 -6.02
N THR A 413 -6.78 -20.41 -6.47
CA THR A 413 -7.97 -20.05 -5.70
C THR A 413 -8.68 -21.30 -5.18
N GLN A 414 -9.38 -21.17 -4.07
CA GLN A 414 -10.20 -22.22 -3.46
C GLN A 414 -11.61 -21.69 -3.24
N ASP A 415 -12.58 -22.49 -3.68
CA ASP A 415 -14.00 -22.31 -3.41
C ASP A 415 -14.63 -23.62 -2.91
N ASP A 416 -15.97 -23.70 -2.83
CA ASP A 416 -16.71 -24.88 -2.37
C ASP A 416 -16.54 -26.12 -3.26
N LYS A 417 -16.14 -25.94 -4.55
CA LYS A 417 -15.97 -27.04 -5.52
C LYS A 417 -14.55 -27.61 -5.53
N GLY A 418 -13.58 -26.86 -4.97
CA GLY A 418 -12.18 -27.26 -4.98
C GLY A 418 -11.25 -26.11 -5.37
N TYR A 419 -10.25 -26.43 -6.20
CA TYR A 419 -9.22 -25.47 -6.58
C TYR A 419 -9.33 -25.08 -8.05
N ILE A 420 -8.97 -23.80 -8.33
CA ILE A 420 -8.72 -23.29 -9.69
C ILE A 420 -7.25 -22.85 -9.74
N PHE A 421 -6.53 -23.43 -10.66
CA PHE A 421 -5.13 -23.10 -10.92
C PHE A 421 -5.05 -21.97 -11.95
N TYR A 422 -4.15 -21.01 -11.72
CA TYR A 422 -3.89 -19.91 -12.66
C TYR A 422 -2.39 -19.83 -12.97
N GLU A 423 -2.07 -19.67 -14.26
CA GLU A 423 -0.71 -19.43 -14.74
C GLU A 423 -0.62 -18.07 -15.42
N ALA A 424 0.48 -17.35 -15.22
CA ALA A 424 0.71 -16.00 -15.75
C ALA A 424 1.96 -15.96 -16.64
N LYS A 425 1.77 -15.65 -17.93
CA LYS A 425 2.86 -15.59 -18.92
C LYS A 425 3.04 -14.16 -19.45
N PHE A 426 4.10 -13.46 -18.98
CA PHE A 426 4.50 -12.15 -19.48
C PHE A 426 5.62 -12.28 -20.49
N ARG A 427 5.29 -12.73 -21.70
CA ARG A 427 6.23 -12.99 -22.81
C ARG A 427 5.78 -12.37 -24.11
N LYS A 428 6.70 -12.20 -25.07
CA LYS A 428 6.41 -11.56 -26.37
C LYS A 428 5.52 -12.42 -27.28
N GLU A 429 5.70 -13.72 -27.25
CA GLU A 429 4.93 -14.67 -28.06
C GLU A 429 3.61 -15.01 -27.36
N PRO A 430 2.53 -15.24 -28.13
CA PRO A 430 1.27 -15.69 -27.56
C PRO A 430 1.38 -17.07 -26.92
N VAL A 431 0.51 -17.37 -25.97
CA VAL A 431 0.42 -18.69 -25.34
C VAL A 431 -0.22 -19.66 -26.32
N THR A 432 0.42 -20.82 -26.50
CA THR A 432 -0.06 -21.88 -27.40
C THR A 432 -0.82 -22.95 -26.64
N GLU A 433 -1.61 -23.76 -27.38
CA GLU A 433 -2.32 -24.93 -26.84
C GLU A 433 -1.36 -25.90 -26.16
N GLN A 434 -0.19 -26.16 -26.78
CA GLN A 434 0.80 -27.05 -26.19
C GLN A 434 1.25 -26.59 -24.81
N MET A 435 1.51 -25.27 -24.65
CA MET A 435 1.91 -24.69 -23.36
C MET A 435 0.81 -24.86 -22.30
N ILE A 436 -0.44 -24.66 -22.69
CA ILE A 436 -1.59 -24.87 -21.79
C ILE A 436 -1.65 -26.33 -21.33
N GLN A 437 -1.50 -27.27 -22.23
CA GLN A 437 -1.53 -28.71 -21.91
C GLN A 437 -0.36 -29.14 -21.03
N GLU A 438 0.85 -28.60 -21.26
CA GLU A 438 2.02 -28.85 -20.41
C GLU A 438 1.77 -28.42 -18.95
N GLU A 439 1.20 -27.23 -18.73
CA GLU A 439 0.88 -26.72 -17.38
C GLU A 439 -0.27 -27.54 -16.73
N ILE A 440 -1.31 -27.89 -17.47
CA ILE A 440 -2.40 -28.76 -16.99
C ILE A 440 -1.86 -30.12 -16.55
N CYS A 441 -1.04 -30.77 -17.39
CA CYS A 441 -0.41 -32.05 -17.04
C CYS A 441 0.45 -31.93 -15.76
N GLN A 442 1.16 -30.81 -15.57
CA GLN A 442 1.93 -30.59 -14.36
C GLN A 442 1.03 -30.51 -13.11
N VAL A 443 -0.10 -29.82 -13.20
CA VAL A 443 -1.07 -29.74 -12.09
C VAL A 443 -1.66 -31.13 -11.80
N GLU A 444 -2.09 -31.88 -12.82
CA GLU A 444 -2.68 -33.21 -12.66
C GLU A 444 -1.71 -34.22 -12.02
N GLN A 445 -0.40 -34.16 -12.36
CA GLN A 445 0.63 -35.01 -11.78
C GLN A 445 0.82 -34.79 -10.27
N THR A 446 0.43 -33.63 -9.75
CA THR A 446 0.54 -33.34 -8.31
C THR A 446 -0.62 -33.89 -7.48
N GLY A 447 -1.66 -34.45 -8.11
CA GLY A 447 -2.87 -34.89 -7.44
C GLY A 447 -3.72 -33.76 -6.85
N LEU A 448 -3.53 -32.52 -7.32
CA LEU A 448 -4.34 -31.37 -6.94
C LEU A 448 -5.77 -31.56 -7.46
N GLU A 449 -6.78 -31.45 -6.59
CA GLU A 449 -8.19 -31.44 -6.95
C GLU A 449 -8.57 -30.14 -7.67
N CYS A 450 -8.09 -29.99 -8.92
CA CYS A 450 -8.32 -28.85 -9.76
C CYS A 450 -9.44 -29.12 -10.76
N TYR A 451 -10.50 -28.34 -10.74
CA TYR A 451 -11.65 -28.54 -11.64
C TYR A 451 -11.69 -27.51 -12.79
N LYS A 452 -10.88 -26.45 -12.72
CA LYS A 452 -10.80 -25.39 -13.72
C LYS A 452 -9.41 -24.77 -13.76
N TYR A 453 -9.04 -24.25 -14.93
CA TYR A 453 -7.74 -23.60 -15.17
C TYR A 453 -7.94 -22.19 -15.68
N GLY A 454 -7.02 -21.30 -15.38
CA GLY A 454 -6.97 -19.93 -15.89
C GLY A 454 -5.58 -19.58 -16.38
N PHE A 455 -5.50 -18.88 -17.49
CA PHE A 455 -4.23 -18.47 -18.07
C PHE A 455 -4.25 -16.97 -18.34
N PHE A 456 -3.23 -16.28 -17.86
CA PHE A 456 -3.00 -14.88 -18.16
C PHE A 456 -1.89 -14.76 -19.20
N SER A 457 -2.13 -13.96 -20.23
CA SER A 457 -1.14 -13.72 -21.27
C SER A 457 -0.97 -12.24 -21.59
N ARG A 458 0.30 -11.80 -21.65
CA ARG A 458 0.65 -10.47 -22.16
C ARG A 458 0.26 -10.31 -23.64
N SER A 459 0.59 -11.29 -24.47
CA SER A 459 0.53 -11.22 -25.94
C SER A 459 -0.64 -12.00 -26.51
N GLY A 460 -1.63 -12.39 -25.66
CA GLY A 460 -2.80 -13.15 -26.09
C GLY A 460 -2.52 -14.63 -26.27
N PHE A 461 -3.43 -15.30 -26.98
CA PHE A 461 -3.45 -16.74 -27.13
C PHE A 461 -3.51 -17.14 -28.61
N ALA A 462 -2.80 -18.19 -28.99
CA ALA A 462 -2.83 -18.78 -30.33
C ALA A 462 -3.76 -20.01 -30.38
N CYS A 463 -4.73 -20.12 -29.44
CA CYS A 463 -5.70 -21.20 -29.28
C CYS A 463 -6.99 -20.65 -28.68
N GLU A 464 -8.08 -21.42 -28.78
CA GLU A 464 -9.38 -21.06 -28.19
C GLU A 464 -9.53 -21.55 -26.73
N GLY A 465 -8.69 -22.49 -26.30
CA GLY A 465 -8.76 -23.12 -24.99
C GLY A 465 -9.88 -24.17 -24.88
N ALA A 466 -9.83 -25.02 -23.88
CA ALA A 466 -10.87 -26.00 -23.58
C ALA A 466 -11.98 -25.38 -22.69
N ASP A 467 -13.13 -26.02 -22.58
CA ASP A 467 -14.30 -25.54 -21.81
C ASP A 467 -13.98 -25.26 -20.32
N ASN A 468 -13.01 -25.98 -19.74
CA ASN A 468 -12.55 -25.77 -18.37
C ASN A 468 -11.38 -24.78 -18.25
N CYS A 469 -10.98 -24.13 -19.33
CA CYS A 469 -9.87 -23.17 -19.37
C CYS A 469 -10.37 -21.74 -19.59
N LYS A 470 -10.02 -20.83 -18.69
CA LYS A 470 -10.30 -19.39 -18.84
C LYS A 470 -9.04 -18.68 -19.35
N LEU A 471 -9.14 -18.05 -20.52
CA LEU A 471 -8.06 -17.31 -21.14
C LEU A 471 -8.26 -15.81 -20.87
N ILE A 472 -7.28 -15.15 -20.27
CA ILE A 472 -7.37 -13.75 -19.82
C ILE A 472 -6.21 -12.96 -20.44
N GLU A 473 -6.53 -12.04 -21.32
CA GLU A 473 -5.54 -11.18 -21.95
C GLU A 473 -5.18 -9.97 -21.05
N LEU A 474 -3.96 -9.45 -21.19
CA LEU A 474 -3.48 -8.29 -20.43
C LEU A 474 -4.43 -7.10 -20.48
N ARG A 475 -5.02 -6.81 -21.65
CA ARG A 475 -5.98 -5.69 -21.82
C ARG A 475 -7.23 -5.79 -20.92
N GLU A 476 -7.58 -7.01 -20.48
CA GLU A 476 -8.73 -7.23 -19.60
C GLU A 476 -8.47 -6.78 -18.16
N LEU A 477 -7.20 -6.75 -17.76
CA LEU A 477 -6.80 -6.34 -16.41
C LEU A 477 -7.08 -4.83 -16.17
N TYR A 478 -7.16 -4.04 -17.23
CA TYR A 478 -7.34 -2.58 -17.15
C TYR A 478 -8.73 -2.08 -17.63
N LYS A 479 -9.68 -3.01 -17.81
CA LYS A 479 -11.07 -2.69 -18.16
C LYS A 479 -12.00 -2.45 -16.97
#